data_1d215e46d605f0049f5394fe62c5b53c
#
_entry.id   1d215e46d605f0049f5394fe62c5b53c
#
_cell.length_a   1.000
_cell.length_b   1.000
_cell.length_c   1.000
_cell.angle_alpha   90.00
_cell.angle_beta   90.00
_cell.angle_gamma   90.00
#
_symmetry.space_group_name_H-M   'P 1'
#
loop_
_entity.id
_entity.type
_entity.pdbx_description
1 polymer ?
#
loop_
_entity_poly.entity_id
_entity_poly.type
_entity_poly.pdbx_seq_one_letter_code
_entity_poly.pdbx_strand_id
1 'polypeptide(L)'
;MPQALTLADWAKRQDPNSKQAKIVELLNQSNEILDDMVFAEGNLPTGHRTTVRTGLPEATWRMLNYGVQPSKSTTAQVTDSTGMLETYSEVDKKLADLNGNTSEFLLSEAQAFIESMNQEMAETLFYGDTTVDAERFTGLSARFNDLSAKNGVNIIDAGGTGSNLTSVWLVTWGLNTIHGIYPKGSKAGLEQQHLGEVTLTDDKGGKYQGYRTHFKWENGLTMRDWRYVVRIANVDLSKLTKDPEATGAIDLPDLLIQAIEKIPNLSMGKPVFYCNQQVRSWMRRQIKNSKNVNISMQEVAGKKVVSFDEIPVRRTDAILTTEDQVVAK
;
A
#
# COMPACT_ATOMS: atom_id res chain seq x y z
N MET A 1 26.86 -5.99 -0.66
CA MET A 1 27.09 -6.77 0.57
C MET A 1 26.53 -5.96 1.72
N PRO A 2 25.76 -6.52 2.63
CA PRO A 2 25.32 -5.80 3.82
C PRO A 2 26.55 -5.38 4.62
N GLN A 3 26.68 -4.08 4.84
CA GLN A 3 27.78 -3.55 5.65
C GLN A 3 27.41 -3.70 7.12
N ALA A 4 28.20 -4.46 7.87
CA ALA A 4 28.08 -4.49 9.34
C ALA A 4 28.39 -3.10 9.92
N LEU A 5 27.70 -2.75 11.01
CA LEU A 5 27.93 -1.50 11.72
C LEU A 5 29.39 -1.40 12.20
N THR A 6 30.01 -0.27 11.91
CA THR A 6 31.41 0.01 12.28
C THR A 6 31.50 0.89 13.53
N LEU A 7 32.68 0.95 14.13
CA LEU A 7 32.96 1.87 15.23
C LEU A 7 32.76 3.34 14.84
N ALA A 8 33.03 3.69 13.58
CA ALA A 8 32.76 5.03 13.04
C ALA A 8 31.26 5.35 13.00
N ASP A 9 30.41 4.37 12.65
CA ASP A 9 28.97 4.53 12.67
C ASP A 9 28.43 4.65 14.09
N TRP A 10 29.00 3.90 15.02
CA TRP A 10 28.69 4.02 16.43
C TRP A 10 29.03 5.41 16.98
N ALA A 11 30.23 5.93 16.66
CA ALA A 11 30.67 7.26 17.10
C ALA A 11 29.76 8.38 16.61
N LYS A 12 29.19 8.27 15.41
CA LYS A 12 28.21 9.23 14.87
C LYS A 12 26.89 9.25 15.63
N ARG A 13 26.60 8.20 16.41
CA ARG A 13 25.37 8.05 17.20
C ARG A 13 25.55 8.51 18.65
N GLN A 14 26.67 9.12 19.00
CA GLN A 14 26.96 9.61 20.35
C GLN A 14 26.80 11.13 20.41
N ASP A 15 26.16 11.60 21.48
CA ASP A 15 26.19 13.01 21.87
C ASP A 15 27.55 13.41 22.42
N PRO A 16 27.90 14.71 22.47
CA PRO A 16 29.15 15.19 23.09
C PRO A 16 29.38 14.70 24.52
N ASN A 17 28.33 14.29 25.23
CA ASN A 17 28.38 13.76 26.59
C ASN A 17 28.47 12.22 26.65
N SER A 18 28.82 11.57 25.56
CA SER A 18 28.90 10.09 25.43
C SER A 18 27.61 9.35 25.74
N LYS A 19 26.45 10.03 25.67
CA LYS A 19 25.13 9.40 25.67
C LYS A 19 24.68 9.09 24.24
N GLN A 20 23.79 8.13 24.09
CA GLN A 20 23.20 7.88 22.77
C GLN A 20 22.44 9.10 22.30
N ALA A 21 22.81 9.65 21.14
CA ALA A 21 22.11 10.76 20.53
C ALA A 21 20.70 10.33 20.14
N LYS A 22 19.72 11.22 20.33
CA LYS A 22 18.39 11.01 19.77
C LYS A 22 18.49 11.13 18.25
N ILE A 23 18.36 10.01 17.54
CA ILE A 23 18.38 9.98 16.08
C ILE A 23 17.12 10.66 15.56
N VAL A 24 17.29 11.61 14.64
CA VAL A 24 16.18 12.25 13.93
C VAL A 24 15.96 11.47 12.64
N GLU A 25 14.84 10.77 12.57
CA GLU A 25 14.48 9.98 11.40
C GLU A 25 14.02 10.89 10.26
N LEU A 26 14.92 11.16 9.30
CA LEU A 26 14.64 11.97 8.12
C LEU A 26 14.07 11.15 6.95
N LEU A 27 14.20 9.83 7.00
CA LEU A 27 13.77 8.91 5.94
C LEU A 27 12.38 8.32 6.18
N ASN A 28 11.72 8.73 7.27
CA ASN A 28 10.39 8.25 7.61
C ASN A 28 9.37 8.65 6.54
N GLN A 29 8.59 7.69 6.07
CA GLN A 29 7.50 7.91 5.13
C GLN A 29 6.14 7.78 5.82
N SER A 30 5.15 8.51 5.31
CA SER A 30 3.76 8.37 5.75
C SER A 30 3.03 7.41 4.82
N ASN A 31 2.77 6.20 5.29
CA ASN A 31 2.06 5.16 4.56
C ASN A 31 0.78 4.74 5.31
N GLU A 32 -0.17 5.68 5.39
CA GLU A 32 -1.43 5.51 6.12
C GLU A 32 -2.30 4.35 5.59
N ILE A 33 -2.00 3.79 4.42
CA ILE A 33 -2.71 2.64 3.84
C ILE A 33 -2.59 1.38 4.71
N LEU A 34 -1.44 1.21 5.39
CA LEU A 34 -1.20 0.05 6.24
C LEU A 34 -2.07 0.06 7.52
N ASP A 35 -2.46 1.26 7.97
CA ASP A 35 -3.34 1.45 9.13
C ASP A 35 -4.82 1.17 8.80
N ASP A 36 -5.22 1.45 7.56
CA ASP A 36 -6.61 1.31 7.11
C ASP A 36 -6.94 -0.11 6.63
N MET A 37 -5.93 -0.87 6.26
CA MET A 37 -6.08 -2.19 5.66
C MET A 37 -6.65 -3.21 6.66
N VAL A 38 -7.70 -3.92 6.25
CA VAL A 38 -8.28 -5.02 7.03
C VAL A 38 -7.57 -6.30 6.67
N PHE A 39 -7.13 -7.07 7.66
CA PHE A 39 -6.44 -8.35 7.48
C PHE A 39 -7.34 -9.53 7.78
N ALA A 40 -7.23 -10.58 6.97
CA ALA A 40 -7.91 -11.85 7.20
C ALA A 40 -6.97 -13.03 6.94
N GLU A 41 -7.20 -14.13 7.63
CA GLU A 41 -6.46 -15.37 7.39
C GLU A 41 -6.77 -15.95 6.01
N GLY A 42 -5.74 -16.29 5.26
CA GLY A 42 -5.86 -16.99 3.99
C GLY A 42 -6.42 -18.42 4.16
N ASN A 43 -7.06 -18.94 3.12
CA ASN A 43 -7.55 -20.31 3.13
C ASN A 43 -6.52 -21.33 2.63
N LEU A 44 -5.36 -20.85 2.17
CA LEU A 44 -4.22 -21.67 1.72
C LEU A 44 -2.96 -21.30 2.52
N PRO A 45 -1.99 -22.21 2.65
CA PRO A 45 -0.71 -21.90 3.31
C PRO A 45 0.10 -20.81 2.61
N THR A 46 -0.12 -20.59 1.29
CA THR A 46 0.64 -19.65 0.46
C THR A 46 -0.23 -18.54 -0.15
N GLY A 47 -1.45 -18.36 0.35
CA GLY A 47 -2.34 -17.35 -0.20
C GLY A 47 -3.82 -17.57 0.10
N HIS A 48 -4.66 -17.01 -0.74
CA HIS A 48 -6.12 -17.11 -0.63
C HIS A 48 -6.76 -17.41 -1.98
N ARG A 49 -7.68 -18.38 -2.00
CA ARG A 49 -8.47 -18.70 -3.19
C ARG A 49 -9.89 -18.22 -3.03
N THR A 50 -10.31 -17.35 -3.97
CA THR A 50 -11.66 -16.80 -4.03
C THR A 50 -12.39 -17.34 -5.25
N THR A 51 -13.65 -17.74 -5.09
CA THR A 51 -14.54 -18.08 -6.20
C THR A 51 -15.41 -16.89 -6.52
N VAL A 52 -15.30 -16.37 -7.74
CA VAL A 52 -16.04 -15.21 -8.22
C VAL A 52 -17.07 -15.67 -9.25
N ARG A 53 -18.29 -15.14 -9.18
CA ARG A 53 -19.31 -15.39 -10.21
C ARG A 53 -19.03 -14.52 -11.42
N THR A 54 -18.84 -15.14 -12.59
CA THR A 54 -18.49 -14.45 -13.85
C THR A 54 -19.66 -14.27 -14.80
N GLY A 55 -20.75 -15.04 -14.60
CA GLY A 55 -21.94 -14.90 -15.39
C GLY A 55 -23.21 -15.26 -14.63
N LEU A 56 -24.27 -14.53 -14.91
CA LEU A 56 -25.61 -14.79 -14.39
C LEU A 56 -26.38 -15.72 -15.33
N PRO A 57 -27.33 -16.52 -14.82
CA PRO A 57 -28.25 -17.26 -15.66
C PRO A 57 -29.20 -16.30 -16.37
N GLU A 58 -29.65 -16.68 -17.56
CA GLU A 58 -30.65 -15.93 -18.29
C GLU A 58 -32.05 -16.19 -17.73
N ALA A 59 -32.82 -15.13 -17.50
CA ALA A 59 -34.22 -15.19 -17.15
C ALA A 59 -35.06 -14.79 -18.37
N THR A 60 -36.04 -15.63 -18.71
CA THR A 60 -36.89 -15.41 -19.87
C THR A 60 -38.36 -15.31 -19.47
N TRP A 61 -39.08 -14.39 -20.11
CA TRP A 61 -40.53 -14.30 -20.01
C TRP A 61 -41.18 -15.47 -20.73
N ARG A 62 -42.11 -16.16 -20.07
CA ARG A 62 -42.80 -17.33 -20.61
C ARG A 62 -44.24 -16.97 -21.02
N MET A 63 -44.65 -17.38 -22.21
CA MET A 63 -46.05 -17.43 -22.57
C MET A 63 -46.73 -18.72 -22.07
N LEU A 64 -48.05 -18.70 -21.98
CA LEU A 64 -48.84 -19.90 -21.65
C LEU A 64 -48.54 -21.01 -22.67
N ASN A 65 -48.35 -22.24 -22.19
CA ASN A 65 -48.08 -23.45 -22.99
C ASN A 65 -46.67 -23.50 -23.65
N TYR A 66 -45.76 -22.53 -23.38
CA TYR A 66 -44.37 -22.61 -23.83
C TYR A 66 -43.43 -22.89 -22.64
N GLY A 67 -42.38 -23.68 -22.90
CA GLY A 67 -41.34 -23.99 -21.91
C GLY A 67 -40.28 -22.90 -21.83
N VAL A 68 -39.51 -22.88 -20.71
CA VAL A 68 -38.32 -22.05 -20.54
C VAL A 68 -37.08 -22.94 -20.63
N GLN A 69 -36.07 -22.51 -21.38
CA GLN A 69 -34.82 -23.22 -21.50
C GLN A 69 -34.03 -23.08 -20.20
N PRO A 70 -33.42 -24.17 -19.69
CA PRO A 70 -32.59 -24.09 -18.48
C PRO A 70 -31.31 -23.30 -18.77
N SER A 71 -30.95 -22.43 -17.85
CA SER A 71 -29.72 -21.65 -17.91
C SER A 71 -28.91 -21.86 -16.61
N LYS A 72 -27.62 -21.59 -16.63
CA LYS A 72 -26.70 -21.76 -15.47
C LYS A 72 -25.85 -20.52 -15.22
N SER A 73 -25.48 -20.30 -13.98
CA SER A 73 -24.43 -19.32 -13.65
C SER A 73 -23.03 -19.93 -13.90
N THR A 74 -22.08 -19.06 -14.23
CA THR A 74 -20.67 -19.41 -14.38
C THR A 74 -19.84 -18.80 -13.25
N THR A 75 -18.82 -19.52 -12.81
CA THR A 75 -17.89 -19.08 -11.78
C THR A 75 -16.45 -19.28 -12.24
N ALA A 76 -15.54 -18.44 -11.73
CA ALA A 76 -14.10 -18.59 -11.89
C ALA A 76 -13.43 -18.56 -10.52
N GLN A 77 -12.31 -19.27 -10.38
CA GLN A 77 -11.48 -19.20 -9.21
C GLN A 77 -10.27 -18.31 -9.47
N VAL A 78 -10.01 -17.42 -8.53
CA VAL A 78 -8.83 -16.54 -8.50
C VAL A 78 -8.03 -16.92 -7.27
N THR A 79 -6.73 -17.09 -7.41
CA THR A 79 -5.82 -17.37 -6.30
C THR A 79 -4.85 -16.21 -6.18
N ASP A 80 -4.86 -15.56 -5.01
CA ASP A 80 -3.93 -14.50 -4.65
C ASP A 80 -2.84 -15.10 -3.74
N SER A 81 -1.58 -14.80 -4.05
CA SER A 81 -0.42 -15.25 -3.28
C SER A 81 -0.09 -14.30 -2.13
N THR A 82 0.63 -14.82 -1.14
CA THR A 82 1.30 -14.04 -0.09
C THR A 82 2.79 -14.00 -0.34
N GLY A 83 3.43 -12.87 -0.02
CA GLY A 83 4.88 -12.72 0.02
C GLY A 83 5.39 -12.81 1.46
N MET A 84 6.68 -13.16 1.61
CA MET A 84 7.39 -13.21 2.87
C MET A 84 8.46 -12.12 2.87
N LEU A 85 8.27 -11.07 3.65
CA LEU A 85 9.24 -10.00 3.82
C LEU A 85 10.00 -10.25 5.12
N GLU A 86 11.31 -10.49 5.03
CA GLU A 86 12.14 -10.81 6.19
C GLU A 86 13.43 -10.01 6.17
N THR A 87 13.91 -9.65 7.35
CA THR A 87 15.23 -9.02 7.53
C THR A 87 15.81 -9.35 8.90
N TYR A 88 17.14 -9.28 9.00
CA TYR A 88 17.88 -9.50 10.22
C TYR A 88 18.68 -8.24 10.61
N SER A 89 18.52 -7.78 11.85
CA SER A 89 19.41 -6.82 12.45
C SER A 89 20.50 -7.59 13.17
N GLU A 90 21.76 -7.39 12.76
CA GLU A 90 22.94 -8.02 13.34
C GLU A 90 23.89 -6.94 13.86
N VAL A 91 24.18 -6.97 15.16
CA VAL A 91 25.02 -5.98 15.82
C VAL A 91 26.11 -6.68 16.62
N ASP A 92 27.37 -6.28 16.45
CA ASP A 92 28.48 -6.79 17.25
C ASP A 92 28.25 -6.51 18.75
N LYS A 93 28.39 -7.54 19.57
CA LYS A 93 28.17 -7.46 21.02
C LYS A 93 29.03 -6.38 21.67
N LYS A 94 30.32 -6.32 21.31
CA LYS A 94 31.23 -5.31 21.89
C LYS A 94 30.82 -3.90 21.51
N LEU A 95 30.31 -3.72 20.27
CA LEU A 95 29.82 -2.43 19.81
C LEU A 95 28.56 -2.00 20.57
N ALA A 96 27.61 -2.91 20.77
CA ALA A 96 26.39 -2.64 21.51
C ALA A 96 26.63 -2.33 22.99
N ASP A 97 27.61 -3.00 23.58
CA ASP A 97 27.93 -2.90 25.04
C ASP A 97 28.87 -1.74 25.39
N LEU A 98 29.41 -0.99 24.41
CA LEU A 98 30.41 0.05 24.61
C LEU A 98 30.04 1.10 25.68
N ASN A 99 28.76 1.49 25.75
CA ASN A 99 28.27 2.50 26.70
C ASN A 99 27.39 1.93 27.82
N GLY A 100 27.27 0.61 27.92
CA GLY A 100 26.41 -0.04 28.92
C GLY A 100 24.91 0.16 28.68
N ASN A 101 24.49 0.65 27.50
CA ASN A 101 23.10 0.89 27.12
C ASN A 101 22.67 0.07 25.89
N THR A 102 22.98 -1.21 25.93
CA THR A 102 22.76 -2.19 24.86
C THR A 102 21.32 -2.20 24.36
N SER A 103 20.34 -2.18 25.28
CA SER A 103 18.93 -2.26 24.93
C SER A 103 18.44 -1.06 24.11
N GLU A 104 18.88 0.15 24.45
CA GLU A 104 18.51 1.38 23.75
C GLU A 104 19.14 1.43 22.35
N PHE A 105 20.40 0.97 22.25
CA PHE A 105 21.09 0.86 20.97
C PHE A 105 20.40 -0.13 20.03
N LEU A 106 20.04 -1.32 20.50
CA LEU A 106 19.32 -2.32 19.72
C LEU A 106 17.93 -1.84 19.32
N LEU A 107 17.23 -1.11 20.21
CA LEU A 107 15.92 -0.53 19.88
C LEU A 107 16.02 0.53 18.76
N SER A 108 17.03 1.38 18.82
CA SER A 108 17.29 2.40 17.80
C SER A 108 17.58 1.77 16.44
N GLU A 109 18.34 0.67 16.39
CA GLU A 109 18.54 -0.09 15.17
C GLU A 109 17.26 -0.73 14.68
N ALA A 110 16.50 -1.38 15.56
CA ALA A 110 15.24 -2.03 15.22
C ALA A 110 14.25 -1.07 14.53
N GLN A 111 14.20 0.20 14.94
CA GLN A 111 13.34 1.22 14.32
C GLN A 111 13.67 1.43 12.84
N ALA A 112 14.95 1.46 12.46
CA ALA A 112 15.36 1.62 11.07
C ALA A 112 14.93 0.42 10.20
N PHE A 113 15.03 -0.81 10.72
CA PHE A 113 14.59 -2.01 10.02
C PHE A 113 13.06 -2.06 9.86
N ILE A 114 12.31 -1.70 10.90
CA ILE A 114 10.85 -1.62 10.86
C ILE A 114 10.39 -0.60 9.82
N GLU A 115 11.02 0.58 9.78
CA GLU A 115 10.70 1.61 8.78
C GLU A 115 11.00 1.14 7.35
N SER A 116 12.15 0.50 7.12
CA SER A 116 12.49 -0.09 5.82
C SER A 116 11.46 -1.11 5.36
N MET A 117 11.01 -2.01 6.26
CA MET A 117 9.97 -2.99 5.96
C MET A 117 8.60 -2.34 5.69
N ASN A 118 8.27 -1.26 6.42
CA ASN A 118 7.05 -0.48 6.20
C ASN A 118 7.03 0.14 4.80
N GLN A 119 8.14 0.73 4.36
CA GLN A 119 8.27 1.31 3.02
C GLN A 119 8.15 0.25 1.92
N GLU A 120 8.88 -0.86 2.04
CA GLU A 120 8.85 -1.96 1.08
C GLU A 120 7.46 -2.61 0.99
N MET A 121 6.78 -2.81 2.13
CA MET A 121 5.42 -3.35 2.17
C MET A 121 4.43 -2.40 1.48
N ALA A 122 4.51 -1.10 1.76
CA ALA A 122 3.65 -0.11 1.13
C ALA A 122 3.90 0.00 -0.38
N GLU A 123 5.15 -0.04 -0.82
CA GLU A 123 5.50 -0.07 -2.23
C GLU A 123 4.95 -1.32 -2.92
N THR A 124 5.11 -2.50 -2.31
CA THR A 124 4.59 -3.76 -2.83
C THR A 124 3.07 -3.77 -2.93
N LEU A 125 2.34 -3.15 -2.00
CA LEU A 125 0.88 -3.01 -2.07
C LEU A 125 0.42 -2.26 -3.32
N PHE A 126 1.19 -1.28 -3.78
CA PHE A 126 0.87 -0.56 -5.02
C PHE A 126 1.47 -1.21 -6.25
N TYR A 127 2.74 -1.58 -6.24
CA TYR A 127 3.51 -1.92 -7.43
C TYR A 127 4.00 -3.38 -7.50
N GLY A 128 3.73 -4.19 -6.48
CA GLY A 128 4.10 -5.59 -6.53
C GLY A 128 3.51 -6.31 -7.75
N ASP A 129 4.33 -7.09 -8.45
CA ASP A 129 3.90 -7.88 -9.59
C ASP A 129 4.62 -9.23 -9.57
N THR A 130 3.87 -10.28 -9.33
CA THR A 130 4.38 -11.67 -9.29
C THR A 130 4.88 -12.18 -10.63
N THR A 131 4.56 -11.49 -11.74
CA THR A 131 5.10 -11.84 -13.06
C THR A 131 6.51 -11.31 -13.29
N VAL A 132 6.91 -10.28 -12.54
CA VAL A 132 8.25 -9.69 -12.56
C VAL A 132 9.08 -10.24 -11.40
N ASP A 133 8.54 -10.17 -10.19
CA ASP A 133 9.18 -10.60 -8.95
C ASP A 133 8.30 -11.65 -8.26
N ALA A 134 8.62 -12.94 -8.45
CA ALA A 134 7.83 -14.04 -7.91
C ALA A 134 7.83 -14.10 -6.36
N GLU A 135 8.75 -13.42 -5.70
CA GLU A 135 8.88 -13.33 -4.24
C GLU A 135 7.87 -12.36 -3.61
N ARG A 136 7.38 -11.40 -4.39
CA ARG A 136 6.37 -10.42 -3.98
C ARG A 136 4.96 -10.97 -4.19
N PHE A 137 3.97 -10.23 -3.70
CA PHE A 137 2.56 -10.47 -4.04
C PHE A 137 2.07 -9.42 -5.04
N THR A 138 0.98 -9.74 -5.76
CA THR A 138 0.40 -8.83 -6.76
C THR A 138 -0.33 -7.66 -6.11
N GLY A 139 0.17 -6.46 -6.31
CA GLY A 139 -0.37 -5.19 -5.82
C GLY A 139 -1.50 -4.61 -6.68
N LEU A 140 -1.84 -3.36 -6.40
CA LEU A 140 -2.95 -2.66 -7.06
C LEU A 140 -2.63 -2.29 -8.51
N SER A 141 -1.44 -1.74 -8.78
CA SER A 141 -1.06 -1.22 -10.09
C SER A 141 -1.00 -2.33 -11.14
N ALA A 142 -0.46 -3.50 -10.81
CA ALA A 142 -0.40 -4.64 -11.71
C ALA A 142 -1.78 -5.14 -12.14
N ARG A 143 -2.80 -4.96 -11.27
CA ARG A 143 -4.19 -5.34 -11.54
C ARG A 143 -4.96 -4.30 -12.36
N PHE A 144 -4.57 -3.01 -12.30
CA PHE A 144 -5.23 -1.89 -12.98
C PHE A 144 -4.23 -1.16 -13.89
N ASN A 145 -3.68 -1.86 -14.90
CA ASN A 145 -2.63 -1.37 -15.80
C ASN A 145 -3.04 -1.34 -17.28
N ASP A 146 -4.31 -1.63 -17.60
CA ASP A 146 -4.81 -1.70 -18.96
C ASP A 146 -6.24 -1.13 -19.03
N LEU A 147 -6.43 -0.06 -19.83
CA LEU A 147 -7.71 0.59 -20.03
C LEU A 147 -8.70 -0.28 -20.83
N SER A 148 -8.21 -1.23 -21.65
CA SER A 148 -9.04 -2.13 -22.45
C SER A 148 -9.49 -3.39 -21.69
N ALA A 149 -8.88 -3.67 -20.55
CA ALA A 149 -9.24 -4.81 -19.72
C ALA A 149 -10.66 -4.69 -19.15
N LYS A 150 -11.26 -5.82 -18.75
CA LYS A 150 -12.62 -5.83 -18.18
C LYS A 150 -12.77 -4.93 -16.95
N ASN A 151 -11.72 -4.82 -16.13
CA ASN A 151 -11.66 -3.91 -14.99
C ASN A 151 -11.14 -2.51 -15.34
N GLY A 152 -10.77 -2.26 -16.61
CA GLY A 152 -10.39 -0.95 -17.13
C GLY A 152 -11.48 0.11 -16.97
N VAL A 153 -12.76 -0.32 -16.88
CA VAL A 153 -13.88 0.57 -16.56
C VAL A 153 -13.72 1.28 -15.21
N ASN A 154 -12.93 0.72 -14.29
CA ASN A 154 -12.60 1.33 -12.99
C ASN A 154 -11.27 2.11 -13.02
N ILE A 155 -10.68 2.27 -14.19
CA ILE A 155 -9.59 3.20 -14.40
C ILE A 155 -10.15 4.49 -14.98
N ILE A 156 -9.79 5.63 -14.41
CA ILE A 156 -10.10 6.96 -14.91
C ILE A 156 -8.81 7.54 -15.45
N ASP A 157 -8.76 7.87 -16.73
CA ASP A 157 -7.59 8.50 -17.35
C ASP A 157 -7.67 10.01 -17.17
N ALA A 158 -6.70 10.59 -16.45
CA ALA A 158 -6.56 12.04 -16.28
C ALA A 158 -5.92 12.74 -17.49
N GLY A 159 -5.55 11.99 -18.55
CA GLY A 159 -5.05 12.54 -19.81
C GLY A 159 -3.62 13.05 -19.77
N GLY A 160 -2.81 12.67 -18.79
CA GLY A 160 -1.39 12.95 -18.73
C GLY A 160 -0.60 12.03 -19.66
N THR A 161 0.41 12.57 -20.36
CA THR A 161 1.28 11.86 -21.32
C THR A 161 2.76 12.08 -21.04
N GLY A 162 3.09 12.78 -19.96
CA GLY A 162 4.47 13.13 -19.60
C GLY A 162 5.21 12.01 -18.85
N SER A 163 6.34 12.36 -18.27
CA SER A 163 7.17 11.48 -17.42
C SER A 163 6.90 11.67 -15.93
N ASN A 164 6.14 12.70 -15.55
CA ASN A 164 5.81 13.04 -14.15
C ASN A 164 4.38 12.61 -13.81
N LEU A 165 4.07 11.35 -14.13
CA LEU A 165 2.76 10.78 -13.91
C LEU A 165 2.66 10.14 -12.53
N THR A 166 1.47 10.23 -11.96
CA THR A 166 1.12 9.59 -10.69
C THR A 166 -0.33 9.13 -10.72
N SER A 167 -0.73 8.35 -9.72
CA SER A 167 -2.11 7.90 -9.58
C SER A 167 -2.73 8.34 -8.26
N VAL A 168 -4.06 8.43 -8.25
CA VAL A 168 -4.88 8.49 -7.04
C VAL A 168 -5.73 7.23 -6.98
N TRP A 169 -5.81 6.62 -5.81
CA TRP A 169 -6.52 5.38 -5.61
C TRP A 169 -7.70 5.59 -4.67
N LEU A 170 -8.88 5.09 -5.05
CA LEU A 170 -10.00 4.92 -4.15
C LEU A 170 -10.15 3.43 -3.87
N VAL A 171 -9.96 3.04 -2.61
CA VAL A 171 -10.03 1.64 -2.18
C VAL A 171 -11.09 1.50 -1.11
N THR A 172 -12.02 0.59 -1.29
CA THR A 172 -13.05 0.28 -0.28
C THR A 172 -12.67 -0.99 0.45
N TRP A 173 -12.04 -0.83 1.63
CA TRP A 173 -11.56 -1.94 2.44
C TRP A 173 -12.68 -2.73 3.09
N GLY A 174 -12.67 -4.04 2.93
CA GLY A 174 -13.64 -4.92 3.56
C GLY A 174 -13.45 -6.39 3.19
N LEU A 175 -13.93 -7.31 4.03
CA LEU A 175 -13.78 -8.75 3.81
C LEU A 175 -14.43 -9.27 2.51
N ASN A 176 -15.42 -8.57 1.99
CA ASN A 176 -16.11 -8.94 0.76
C ASN A 176 -15.65 -8.14 -0.47
N THR A 177 -14.80 -7.14 -0.29
CA THR A 177 -14.30 -6.24 -1.33
C THR A 177 -12.83 -6.49 -1.60
N ILE A 178 -11.96 -5.79 -0.90
CA ILE A 178 -10.51 -5.95 -0.93
C ILE A 178 -9.97 -5.95 0.49
N HIS A 179 -9.05 -6.83 0.80
CA HIS A 179 -8.41 -6.91 2.11
C HIS A 179 -7.03 -7.54 2.03
N GLY A 180 -6.21 -7.31 3.06
CA GLY A 180 -4.96 -8.00 3.25
C GLY A 180 -5.18 -9.44 3.70
N ILE A 181 -4.27 -10.31 3.31
CA ILE A 181 -4.28 -11.71 3.73
C ILE A 181 -2.92 -12.08 4.33
N TYR A 182 -2.94 -13.00 5.26
CA TYR A 182 -1.74 -13.67 5.78
C TYR A 182 -1.91 -15.19 5.64
N PRO A 183 -0.82 -15.96 5.54
CA PRO A 183 -0.88 -17.40 5.33
C PRO A 183 -1.69 -18.12 6.41
N LYS A 184 -2.38 -19.19 6.05
CA LYS A 184 -3.13 -20.00 7.00
C LYS A 184 -2.19 -20.60 8.06
N GLY A 185 -2.51 -20.34 9.34
CA GLY A 185 -1.72 -20.79 10.50
C GLY A 185 -0.60 -19.82 10.90
N SER A 186 -0.43 -18.71 10.19
CA SER A 186 0.47 -17.61 10.55
C SER A 186 -0.25 -16.53 11.36
N LYS A 187 0.45 -15.47 11.74
CA LYS A 187 -0.11 -14.31 12.45
C LYS A 187 -0.16 -13.10 11.55
N ALA A 188 -1.16 -12.24 11.76
CA ALA A 188 -1.23 -10.96 11.08
C ALA A 188 -0.19 -9.98 11.63
N GLY A 189 0.43 -9.19 10.74
CA GLY A 189 1.31 -8.08 11.10
C GLY A 189 2.78 -8.45 11.18
N LEU A 190 3.59 -7.47 11.60
CA LEU A 190 5.03 -7.60 11.75
C LEU A 190 5.36 -8.40 13.01
N GLU A 191 6.10 -9.48 12.86
CA GLU A 191 6.68 -10.25 13.95
C GLU A 191 8.13 -9.84 14.16
N GLN A 192 8.49 -9.56 15.42
CA GLN A 192 9.86 -9.30 15.84
C GLN A 192 10.29 -10.36 16.84
N GLN A 193 11.38 -11.05 16.55
CA GLN A 193 11.96 -12.06 17.42
C GLN A 193 13.39 -11.71 17.75
N HIS A 194 13.65 -11.41 19.02
CA HIS A 194 15.00 -11.23 19.51
C HIS A 194 15.64 -12.60 19.78
N LEU A 195 16.65 -12.96 18.97
CA LEU A 195 17.33 -14.26 19.06
C LEU A 195 18.44 -14.28 20.13
N GLY A 196 18.71 -13.14 20.75
CA GLY A 196 19.74 -13.00 21.78
C GLY A 196 21.16 -12.97 21.21
N GLU A 197 22.09 -13.45 21.99
CA GLU A 197 23.50 -13.53 21.61
C GLU A 197 23.73 -14.74 20.70
N VAL A 198 24.28 -14.50 19.51
CA VAL A 198 24.56 -15.50 18.48
C VAL A 198 25.97 -15.33 17.92
N THR A 199 26.54 -16.40 17.39
CA THR A 199 27.79 -16.32 16.66
C THR A 199 27.54 -15.85 15.24
N LEU A 200 28.05 -14.69 14.90
CA LEU A 200 28.03 -14.11 13.56
C LEU A 200 29.30 -14.49 12.80
N THR A 201 29.26 -14.38 11.48
CA THR A 201 30.39 -14.69 10.61
C THR A 201 30.69 -13.46 9.74
N ASP A 202 31.96 -13.07 9.70
CA ASP A 202 32.42 -11.99 8.83
C ASP A 202 32.59 -12.45 7.37
N ASP A 203 32.89 -11.52 6.47
CA ASP A 203 33.06 -11.78 5.02
C ASP A 203 34.25 -12.74 4.71
N LYS A 204 35.13 -12.98 5.65
CA LYS A 204 36.32 -13.87 5.53
C LYS A 204 36.13 -15.21 6.23
N GLY A 205 34.96 -15.46 6.81
CA GLY A 205 34.64 -16.67 7.55
C GLY A 205 35.08 -16.64 9.03
N GLY A 206 35.58 -15.50 9.54
CA GLY A 206 35.89 -15.27 10.95
C GLY A 206 34.61 -15.20 11.79
N LYS A 207 34.65 -15.71 13.02
CA LYS A 207 33.49 -15.76 13.90
C LYS A 207 33.61 -14.76 15.04
N TYR A 208 32.50 -14.06 15.34
CA TYR A 208 32.41 -13.14 16.48
C TYR A 208 31.03 -13.25 17.13
N GLN A 209 30.88 -12.72 18.35
CA GLN A 209 29.58 -12.72 19.03
C GLN A 209 28.84 -11.42 18.75
N GLY A 210 27.57 -11.54 18.46
CA GLY A 210 26.69 -10.41 18.24
C GLY A 210 25.28 -10.68 18.69
N TYR A 211 24.46 -9.64 18.70
CA TYR A 211 23.04 -9.72 18.92
C TYR A 211 22.33 -9.78 17.58
N ARG A 212 21.34 -10.69 17.46
CA ARG A 212 20.52 -10.84 16.24
C ARG A 212 19.07 -10.67 16.59
N THR A 213 18.40 -9.83 15.83
CA THR A 213 16.94 -9.69 15.85
C THR A 213 16.39 -10.03 14.47
N HIS A 214 15.40 -10.92 14.39
CA HIS A 214 14.71 -11.31 13.19
C HIS A 214 13.38 -10.56 13.09
N PHE A 215 13.14 -9.95 11.94
CA PHE A 215 11.88 -9.30 11.59
C PHE A 215 11.26 -10.07 10.43
N LYS A 216 9.98 -10.38 10.56
CA LYS A 216 9.23 -11.14 9.57
C LYS A 216 7.85 -10.54 9.38
N TRP A 217 7.43 -10.38 8.14
CA TRP A 217 6.09 -9.92 7.79
C TRP A 217 5.55 -10.71 6.60
N GLU A 218 4.59 -11.59 6.86
CA GLU A 218 3.90 -12.35 5.83
C GLU A 218 2.60 -11.64 5.47
N ASN A 219 2.48 -11.20 4.23
CA ASN A 219 1.32 -10.45 3.77
C ASN A 219 1.03 -10.70 2.29
N GLY A 220 -0.22 -10.47 1.91
CA GLY A 220 -0.69 -10.49 0.54
C GLY A 220 -1.93 -9.63 0.39
N LEU A 221 -2.38 -9.47 -0.83
CA LEU A 221 -3.57 -8.67 -1.15
C LEU A 221 -4.56 -9.54 -1.93
N THR A 222 -5.77 -9.72 -1.40
CA THR A 222 -6.85 -10.38 -2.11
C THR A 222 -7.92 -9.40 -2.53
N MET A 223 -8.36 -9.52 -3.78
CA MET A 223 -9.40 -8.69 -4.35
C MET A 223 -10.58 -9.58 -4.76
N ARG A 224 -11.62 -9.61 -3.94
CA ARG A 224 -12.83 -10.40 -4.21
C ARG A 224 -13.72 -9.75 -5.26
N ASP A 225 -13.81 -8.42 -5.23
CA ASP A 225 -14.58 -7.64 -6.18
C ASP A 225 -13.79 -6.39 -6.63
N TRP A 226 -13.30 -6.41 -7.86
CA TRP A 226 -12.50 -5.34 -8.44
C TRP A 226 -13.26 -4.01 -8.59
N ARG A 227 -14.61 -4.02 -8.56
CA ARG A 227 -15.44 -2.81 -8.68
C ARG A 227 -15.32 -1.88 -7.47
N TYR A 228 -14.75 -2.35 -6.38
CA TYR A 228 -14.52 -1.58 -5.14
C TYR A 228 -13.13 -0.93 -5.07
N VAL A 229 -12.39 -0.97 -6.18
CA VAL A 229 -11.14 -0.24 -6.35
C VAL A 229 -11.23 0.60 -7.62
N VAL A 230 -10.89 1.87 -7.51
CA VAL A 230 -10.81 2.80 -8.65
C VAL A 230 -9.42 3.41 -8.70
N ARG A 231 -8.81 3.41 -9.87
CA ARG A 231 -7.54 4.09 -10.14
C ARG A 231 -7.80 5.31 -10.99
N ILE A 232 -7.44 6.49 -10.52
CA ILE A 232 -7.28 7.68 -11.35
C ILE A 232 -5.83 7.67 -11.79
N ALA A 233 -5.58 7.27 -13.04
CA ALA A 233 -4.26 7.13 -13.61
C ALA A 233 -3.85 8.35 -14.45
N ASN A 234 -2.58 8.42 -14.82
CA ASN A 234 -2.04 9.45 -15.70
C ASN A 234 -2.25 10.88 -15.19
N VAL A 235 -2.17 11.09 -13.88
CA VAL A 235 -2.24 12.42 -13.28
C VAL A 235 -0.88 13.10 -13.47
N ASP A 236 -0.79 14.01 -14.42
CA ASP A 236 0.44 14.77 -14.70
C ASP A 236 0.62 15.90 -13.68
N LEU A 237 1.63 15.80 -12.85
CA LEU A 237 1.93 16.78 -11.81
C LEU A 237 2.24 18.18 -12.36
N SER A 238 2.73 18.28 -13.59
CA SER A 238 3.03 19.55 -14.24
C SER A 238 1.77 20.32 -14.67
N LYS A 239 0.65 19.61 -14.85
CA LYS A 239 -0.65 20.18 -15.22
C LYS A 239 -1.54 20.51 -14.02
N LEU A 240 -1.06 20.26 -12.81
CA LEU A 240 -1.78 20.60 -11.59
C LEU A 240 -1.63 22.08 -11.28
N THR A 241 -2.71 22.82 -11.38
CA THR A 241 -2.80 24.26 -11.11
C THR A 241 -3.79 24.56 -10.01
N LYS A 242 -3.80 25.82 -9.49
CA LYS A 242 -4.78 26.26 -8.49
C LYS A 242 -6.18 26.39 -9.08
N ASP A 243 -6.25 26.73 -10.36
CA ASP A 243 -7.49 26.90 -11.08
C ASP A 243 -7.74 25.64 -11.92
N PRO A 244 -8.68 24.78 -11.54
CA PRO A 244 -9.00 23.57 -12.28
C PRO A 244 -9.63 23.85 -13.65
N GLU A 245 -10.23 25.05 -13.86
CA GLU A 245 -10.84 25.44 -15.12
C GLU A 245 -9.84 26.03 -16.13
N ALA A 246 -8.57 26.19 -15.73
CA ALA A 246 -7.55 26.70 -16.63
C ALA A 246 -7.28 25.74 -17.79
N THR A 247 -7.03 26.28 -18.98
CA THR A 247 -6.80 25.47 -20.20
C THR A 247 -5.65 24.46 -19.98
N GLY A 248 -5.95 23.17 -20.12
CA GLY A 248 -5.00 22.08 -19.94
C GLY A 248 -4.70 21.71 -18.49
N ALA A 249 -5.40 22.30 -17.52
CA ALA A 249 -5.32 21.90 -16.13
C ALA A 249 -6.07 20.58 -15.87
N ILE A 250 -5.65 19.87 -14.82
CA ILE A 250 -6.35 18.69 -14.33
C ILE A 250 -7.25 19.10 -13.17
N ASP A 251 -8.54 18.82 -13.30
CA ASP A 251 -9.54 19.02 -12.25
C ASP A 251 -9.59 17.78 -11.35
N LEU A 252 -8.83 17.80 -10.25
CA LEU A 252 -8.81 16.69 -9.30
C LEU A 252 -10.18 16.47 -8.61
N PRO A 253 -10.89 17.50 -8.14
CA PRO A 253 -12.25 17.36 -7.59
C PRO A 253 -13.22 16.61 -8.50
N ASP A 254 -13.26 16.93 -9.78
CA ASP A 254 -14.14 16.24 -10.74
C ASP A 254 -13.75 14.76 -10.90
N LEU A 255 -12.46 14.46 -11.01
CA LEU A 255 -11.97 13.08 -11.09
C LEU A 255 -12.30 12.26 -9.84
N LEU A 256 -12.28 12.90 -8.65
CA LEU A 256 -12.67 12.23 -7.39
C LEU A 256 -14.16 11.92 -7.36
N ILE A 257 -15.02 12.83 -7.81
CA ILE A 257 -16.47 12.59 -7.94
C ILE A 257 -16.71 11.42 -8.89
N GLN A 258 -16.09 11.42 -10.07
CA GLN A 258 -16.19 10.32 -11.02
C GLN A 258 -15.75 8.97 -10.41
N ALA A 259 -14.72 8.99 -9.56
CA ALA A 259 -14.25 7.78 -8.89
C ALA A 259 -15.25 7.24 -7.87
N ILE A 260 -15.91 8.11 -7.12
CA ILE A 260 -16.95 7.73 -6.15
C ILE A 260 -18.13 7.07 -6.87
N GLU A 261 -18.60 7.66 -7.97
CA GLU A 261 -19.74 7.16 -8.75
C GLU A 261 -19.48 5.79 -9.41
N LYS A 262 -18.21 5.39 -9.59
CA LYS A 262 -17.87 4.05 -10.12
C LYS A 262 -18.04 2.94 -9.09
N ILE A 263 -18.10 3.24 -7.80
CA ILE A 263 -18.26 2.23 -6.75
C ILE A 263 -19.73 1.86 -6.58
N PRO A 264 -20.10 0.58 -6.70
CA PRO A 264 -21.51 0.17 -6.67
C PRO A 264 -22.22 0.47 -5.35
N ASN A 265 -21.49 0.36 -4.22
CA ASN A 265 -22.05 0.60 -2.88
C ASN A 265 -20.96 0.90 -1.88
N LEU A 266 -20.88 2.15 -1.43
CA LEU A 266 -19.89 2.62 -0.45
C LEU A 266 -20.05 1.97 0.94
N SER A 267 -21.25 1.47 1.27
CA SER A 267 -21.53 0.85 2.58
C SER A 267 -20.95 -0.56 2.74
N MET A 268 -20.44 -1.18 1.67
CA MET A 268 -19.89 -2.54 1.72
C MET A 268 -18.53 -2.63 2.43
N GLY A 269 -17.89 -1.49 2.70
CA GLY A 269 -16.61 -1.43 3.35
C GLY A 269 -16.24 -0.01 3.77
N LYS A 270 -14.98 0.21 4.04
CA LYS A 270 -14.39 1.51 4.35
C LYS A 270 -13.78 2.12 3.09
N PRO A 271 -14.43 3.07 2.40
CA PRO A 271 -13.81 3.76 1.27
C PRO A 271 -12.74 4.75 1.77
N VAL A 272 -11.59 4.76 1.13
CA VAL A 272 -10.48 5.67 1.44
C VAL A 272 -9.76 6.06 0.16
N PHE A 273 -9.46 7.35 0.01
CA PHE A 273 -8.59 7.85 -1.04
C PHE A 273 -7.14 7.83 -0.61
N TYR A 274 -6.25 7.35 -1.49
CA TYR A 274 -4.80 7.37 -1.31
C TYR A 274 -4.13 8.18 -2.41
N CYS A 275 -3.29 9.10 -2.01
CA CYS A 275 -2.50 9.91 -2.93
C CYS A 275 -1.17 10.33 -2.28
N ASN A 276 -0.20 10.70 -3.13
CA ASN A 276 1.07 11.22 -2.63
C ASN A 276 0.90 12.65 -2.05
N GLN A 277 1.93 13.12 -1.37
CA GLN A 277 1.95 14.44 -0.73
C GLN A 277 1.67 15.58 -1.71
N GLN A 278 2.21 15.51 -2.93
CA GLN A 278 2.08 16.59 -3.92
C GLN A 278 0.63 16.69 -4.41
N VAL A 279 0.01 15.59 -4.81
CA VAL A 279 -1.40 15.55 -5.23
C VAL A 279 -2.32 16.00 -4.11
N ARG A 280 -2.11 15.53 -2.87
CA ARG A 280 -2.90 15.97 -1.72
C ARG A 280 -2.79 17.47 -1.48
N SER A 281 -1.61 18.07 -1.66
CA SER A 281 -1.41 19.51 -1.56
C SER A 281 -2.18 20.28 -2.63
N TRP A 282 -2.11 19.81 -3.90
CA TRP A 282 -2.82 20.43 -5.02
C TRP A 282 -4.33 20.30 -4.88
N MET A 283 -4.83 19.14 -4.51
CA MET A 283 -6.25 18.93 -4.22
C MET A 283 -6.78 19.95 -3.23
N ARG A 284 -6.10 20.15 -2.09
CA ARG A 284 -6.48 21.17 -1.09
C ARG A 284 -6.44 22.60 -1.62
N ARG A 285 -5.53 22.90 -2.56
CA ARG A 285 -5.42 24.24 -3.18
C ARG A 285 -6.53 24.48 -4.19
N GLN A 286 -6.85 23.50 -5.04
CA GLN A 286 -7.94 23.58 -6.01
C GLN A 286 -9.27 23.80 -5.31
N ILE A 287 -9.54 23.05 -4.27
CA ILE A 287 -10.78 23.16 -3.50
C ILE A 287 -10.90 24.50 -2.77
N LYS A 288 -9.79 25.00 -2.20
CA LYS A 288 -9.81 26.34 -1.60
C LYS A 288 -10.13 27.44 -2.64
N ASN A 289 -9.78 27.22 -3.89
CA ASN A 289 -10.01 28.17 -4.98
C ASN A 289 -11.39 27.99 -5.64
N SER A 290 -11.93 26.78 -5.65
CA SER A 290 -13.26 26.51 -6.19
C SER A 290 -14.34 27.06 -5.25
N LYS A 291 -15.41 27.58 -5.83
CA LYS A 291 -16.60 28.04 -5.07
C LYS A 291 -17.44 26.87 -4.53
N ASN A 292 -17.13 25.64 -4.92
CA ASN A 292 -17.80 24.42 -4.52
C ASN A 292 -17.12 23.79 -3.32
N VAL A 293 -17.86 23.60 -2.22
CA VAL A 293 -17.34 23.17 -0.91
C VAL A 293 -17.68 21.70 -0.68
N ASN A 294 -17.01 20.78 -1.39
CA ASN A 294 -17.16 19.33 -1.17
C ASN A 294 -16.06 18.74 -0.28
N ILE A 295 -15.19 19.59 0.29
CA ILE A 295 -14.23 19.14 1.30
C ILE A 295 -14.59 19.65 2.66
N SER A 296 -14.70 18.71 3.58
CA SER A 296 -14.74 19.00 5.01
C SER A 296 -13.41 18.59 5.66
N MET A 297 -12.95 19.40 6.62
CA MET A 297 -11.95 18.98 7.59
C MET A 297 -12.70 18.49 8.81
N GLN A 298 -12.82 17.20 8.95
CA GLN A 298 -13.40 16.60 10.15
C GLN A 298 -12.32 16.42 11.21
N GLU A 299 -12.65 16.71 12.45
CA GLU A 299 -11.81 16.42 13.59
C GLU A 299 -12.22 15.05 14.15
N VAL A 300 -11.40 14.03 13.86
CA VAL A 300 -11.60 12.68 14.38
C VAL A 300 -10.56 12.42 15.46
N ALA A 301 -10.98 12.21 16.69
CA ALA A 301 -10.11 11.96 17.83
C ALA A 301 -8.97 12.99 18.01
N GLY A 302 -9.27 14.29 17.83
CA GLY A 302 -8.29 15.37 17.97
C GLY A 302 -7.32 15.55 16.78
N LYS A 303 -7.48 14.76 15.71
CA LYS A 303 -6.70 14.90 14.47
C LYS A 303 -7.58 15.45 13.35
N LYS A 304 -7.08 16.48 12.65
CA LYS A 304 -7.75 17.01 11.47
C LYS A 304 -7.54 16.08 10.27
N VAL A 305 -8.58 15.35 9.87
CA VAL A 305 -8.57 14.51 8.69
C VAL A 305 -9.15 15.27 7.50
N VAL A 306 -8.45 15.26 6.39
CA VAL A 306 -8.95 15.79 5.12
C VAL A 306 -9.88 14.74 4.54
N SER A 307 -11.15 15.09 4.34
CA SER A 307 -12.14 14.23 3.69
C SER A 307 -12.71 14.92 2.45
N PHE A 308 -12.98 14.14 1.43
CA PHE A 308 -13.71 14.55 0.24
C PHE A 308 -15.01 13.76 0.20
N ASP A 309 -16.14 14.44 0.23
CA ASP A 309 -17.48 13.84 0.27
C ASP A 309 -17.59 12.73 1.34
N GLU A 310 -17.19 13.06 2.59
CA GLU A 310 -17.11 12.17 3.76
C GLU A 310 -16.07 11.04 3.68
N ILE A 311 -15.42 10.83 2.53
CA ILE A 311 -14.38 9.83 2.35
C ILE A 311 -13.02 10.41 2.74
N PRO A 312 -12.27 9.77 3.67
CA PRO A 312 -10.96 10.26 4.08
C PRO A 312 -9.94 10.23 2.94
N VAL A 313 -9.12 11.29 2.85
CA VAL A 313 -7.99 11.37 1.91
C VAL A 313 -6.69 11.17 2.68
N ARG A 314 -6.08 10.03 2.48
CA ARG A 314 -4.86 9.59 3.15
C ARG A 314 -3.62 9.90 2.30
N ARG A 315 -2.55 10.22 2.99
CA ARG A 315 -1.23 10.35 2.37
C ARG A 315 -0.54 9.01 2.33
N THR A 316 0.04 8.68 1.18
CA THR A 316 0.89 7.51 1.03
C THR A 316 2.07 7.88 0.14
N ASP A 317 3.26 7.93 0.74
CA ASP A 317 4.47 8.37 0.05
C ASP A 317 5.05 7.29 -0.86
N ALA A 318 4.61 6.04 -0.71
CA ALA A 318 4.94 4.93 -1.61
C ALA A 318 4.36 5.12 -3.03
N ILE A 319 3.36 6.01 -3.23
CA ILE A 319 2.85 6.29 -4.58
C ILE A 319 3.86 7.15 -5.34
N LEU A 320 4.41 6.59 -6.42
CA LEU A 320 5.43 7.20 -7.25
C LEU A 320 4.91 8.44 -7.98
N THR A 321 5.83 9.33 -8.32
CA THR A 321 5.58 10.52 -9.16
C THR A 321 6.08 10.35 -10.59
N THR A 322 6.59 9.16 -10.91
CA THR A 322 7.20 8.78 -12.18
C THR A 322 6.62 7.46 -12.67
N GLU A 323 5.30 7.28 -12.53
CA GLU A 323 4.62 6.09 -13.02
C GLU A 323 4.62 6.06 -14.55
N ASP A 324 4.64 4.85 -15.12
CA ASP A 324 4.43 4.66 -16.54
C ASP A 324 2.98 5.01 -16.93
N GLN A 325 2.82 5.51 -18.15
CA GLN A 325 1.49 5.84 -18.68
C GLN A 325 0.63 4.59 -18.80
N VAL A 326 -0.57 4.63 -18.23
CA VAL A 326 -1.57 3.60 -18.39
C VAL A 326 -2.31 3.83 -19.71
N VAL A 327 -2.25 2.85 -20.60
CA VAL A 327 -2.86 2.89 -21.93
C VAL A 327 -3.73 1.64 -22.15
N ALA A 328 -4.54 1.65 -23.19
CA ALA A 328 -5.18 0.43 -23.70
C ALA A 328 -4.12 -0.45 -24.38
N LYS A 329 -4.05 -1.72 -23.98
CA LYS A 329 -3.10 -2.72 -24.52
C LYS A 329 -3.77 -3.61 -25.55
#